data_0e138d3330475663cfd2ec922e31fa75
#
_entry.id   0e138d3330475663cfd2ec922e31fa75
#
_cell.length_a   1.000
_cell.length_b   1.000
_cell.length_c   1.000
_cell.angle_alpha   90.00
_cell.angle_beta   90.00
_cell.angle_gamma   90.00
#
_symmetry.space_group_name_H-M   'P 1'
#
loop_
_entity.id
_entity.type
_entity.pdbx_description
1 polymer ?
#
loop_
_entity_poly.entity_id
_entity_poly.type
_entity_poly.pdbx_seq_one_letter_code
_entity_poly.pdbx_strand_id
1 'polypeptide(L)'
;MVPAEQSSSSRNIYIFGITSFLNDTASEMAYWVLPAFLASLGAGPAQLGIIEGVAESVASFAKLFSGYISDKISERKPIVVAGYLVANAVKPLLALVSSWWQILGIRFSDRLAKGVRGTARDVMVADSVATSSLGSAYGLIQAMDSAGAIAGPLIALLVIGRYGMRGVFAWAAVPGALCILVAWIGIQEVRKKTLAKRIATTLDGGGNNSQKSAEIAAIGTVENNAGSWFPKLPAGFYYVMGVVTLFSLGNSSDMFLVLRAGNIGIAASKAPLLGLIFNITFTLASWPAGKFSDRFSRSAIAAAGYFVFAIVYFVFALAPSQLAIWMAMAFYGLFYALTNAVLKALVVESVEGDVRGRALGIYSFFTSVTTLLSSVITGSLWKVYGAAIPFYVSAGIASVSAIALLAYRKPSLSAG
;
A
#
# COMPACT_ATOMS: atom_id res chain seq x y z
N MET A 1 12.38 -23.63 -30.15
CA MET A 1 11.73 -24.16 -28.92
C MET A 1 12.18 -23.24 -27.79
N VAL A 2 11.27 -22.48 -27.18
CA VAL A 2 11.56 -21.65 -25.99
C VAL A 2 11.83 -22.62 -24.85
N PRO A 3 12.91 -22.46 -24.06
CA PRO A 3 13.24 -23.35 -22.96
C PRO A 3 12.06 -23.39 -21.96
N ALA A 4 11.69 -24.58 -21.46
CA ALA A 4 10.58 -24.78 -20.54
C ALA A 4 10.66 -23.92 -19.25
N GLU A 5 11.86 -23.52 -18.84
CA GLU A 5 12.09 -22.60 -17.72
C GLU A 5 11.59 -21.15 -17.98
N GLN A 6 11.64 -20.66 -19.23
CA GLN A 6 11.13 -19.32 -19.58
C GLN A 6 9.60 -19.28 -19.65
N SER A 7 8.95 -20.38 -20.04
CA SER A 7 7.47 -20.46 -20.09
C SER A 7 6.85 -20.54 -18.69
N SER A 8 7.51 -21.21 -17.75
CA SER A 8 7.11 -21.30 -16.33
C SER A 8 7.24 -19.96 -15.59
N SER A 9 8.24 -19.17 -15.97
CA SER A 9 8.58 -17.87 -15.38
C SER A 9 7.53 -16.80 -15.71
N SER A 10 7.12 -16.68 -16.96
CA SER A 10 6.07 -15.72 -17.37
C SER A 10 4.69 -16.08 -16.80
N ARG A 11 4.38 -17.36 -16.64
CA ARG A 11 3.13 -17.86 -16.05
C ARG A 11 2.91 -17.32 -14.63
N ASN A 12 3.94 -17.33 -13.77
CA ASN A 12 3.82 -16.84 -12.40
C ASN A 12 3.34 -15.40 -12.32
N ILE A 13 3.76 -14.51 -13.24
CA ILE A 13 3.36 -13.11 -13.24
C ILE A 13 1.85 -12.97 -13.45
N TYR A 14 1.30 -13.69 -14.44
CA TYR A 14 -0.15 -13.67 -14.68
C TYR A 14 -0.93 -14.26 -13.50
N ILE A 15 -0.41 -15.33 -12.87
CA ILE A 15 -1.04 -15.91 -11.68
C ILE A 15 -1.01 -14.92 -10.53
N PHE A 16 0.11 -14.24 -10.29
CA PHE A 16 0.17 -13.18 -9.27
C PHE A 16 -0.75 -12.00 -9.61
N GLY A 17 -0.87 -11.61 -10.87
CA GLY A 17 -1.85 -10.61 -11.31
C GLY A 17 -3.28 -11.02 -10.98
N ILE A 18 -3.69 -12.24 -11.35
CA ILE A 18 -5.05 -12.76 -11.07
C ILE A 18 -5.30 -12.88 -9.56
N THR A 19 -4.34 -13.39 -8.79
CA THR A 19 -4.49 -13.49 -7.33
C THR A 19 -4.58 -12.12 -6.67
N SER A 20 -3.84 -11.12 -7.15
CA SER A 20 -3.93 -9.74 -6.71
C SER A 20 -5.31 -9.15 -7.00
N PHE A 21 -5.80 -9.28 -8.22
CA PHE A 21 -7.15 -8.85 -8.61
C PHE A 21 -8.24 -9.45 -7.71
N LEU A 22 -8.24 -10.76 -7.53
CA LEU A 22 -9.25 -11.46 -6.72
C LEU A 22 -9.17 -11.09 -5.24
N ASN A 23 -7.94 -11.00 -4.71
CA ASN A 23 -7.73 -10.63 -3.32
C ASN A 23 -8.17 -9.18 -3.04
N ASP A 24 -7.85 -8.25 -3.96
CA ASP A 24 -8.20 -6.85 -3.77
C ASP A 24 -9.69 -6.62 -4.01
N THR A 25 -10.31 -7.36 -4.94
CA THR A 25 -11.78 -7.42 -5.05
C THR A 25 -12.42 -7.81 -3.72
N ALA A 26 -11.98 -8.90 -3.08
CA ALA A 26 -12.51 -9.33 -1.79
C ALA A 26 -12.26 -8.31 -0.66
N SER A 27 -11.09 -7.68 -0.66
CA SER A 27 -10.71 -6.70 0.36
C SER A 27 -11.51 -5.41 0.24
N GLU A 28 -11.65 -4.89 -0.97
CA GLU A 28 -12.33 -3.63 -1.25
C GLU A 28 -13.86 -3.74 -1.10
N MET A 29 -14.44 -4.93 -1.36
CA MET A 29 -15.84 -5.20 -0.98
C MET A 29 -16.08 -4.93 0.51
N ALA A 30 -15.19 -5.42 1.37
CA ALA A 30 -15.34 -5.30 2.81
C ALA A 30 -14.93 -3.91 3.32
N TYR A 31 -13.87 -3.32 2.78
CA TYR A 31 -13.23 -2.11 3.31
C TYR A 31 -14.19 -0.93 3.39
N TRP A 32 -14.90 -0.62 2.31
CA TRP A 32 -15.77 0.56 2.23
C TRP A 32 -17.09 0.41 3.02
N VAL A 33 -17.46 -0.81 3.39
CA VAL A 33 -18.67 -1.10 4.19
C VAL A 33 -18.34 -1.11 5.68
N LEU A 34 -17.11 -1.40 6.06
CA LEU A 34 -16.69 -1.64 7.43
C LEU A 34 -16.97 -0.48 8.40
N PRO A 35 -16.74 0.80 8.08
CA PRO A 35 -17.05 1.90 8.99
C PRO A 35 -18.52 2.01 9.35
N ALA A 36 -19.41 1.85 8.37
CA ALA A 36 -20.86 1.88 8.58
C ALA A 36 -21.33 0.66 9.38
N PHE A 37 -20.74 -0.51 9.11
CA PHE A 37 -21.02 -1.72 9.87
C PHE A 37 -20.55 -1.60 11.33
N LEU A 38 -19.36 -1.06 11.57
CA LEU A 38 -18.83 -0.79 12.91
C LEU A 38 -19.76 0.14 13.70
N ALA A 39 -20.25 1.21 13.06
CA ALA A 39 -21.20 2.13 13.65
C ALA A 39 -22.52 1.42 14.01
N SER A 40 -22.99 0.49 13.19
CA SER A 40 -24.21 -0.30 13.47
C SER A 40 -24.08 -1.25 14.68
N LEU A 41 -22.84 -1.58 15.06
CA LEU A 41 -22.53 -2.35 16.29
C LEU A 41 -22.37 -1.45 17.53
N GLY A 42 -22.66 -0.15 17.43
CA GLY A 42 -22.53 0.80 18.52
C GLY A 42 -21.09 1.25 18.81
N ALA A 43 -20.13 0.91 17.92
CA ALA A 43 -18.76 1.36 18.07
C ALA A 43 -18.56 2.72 17.38
N GLY A 44 -17.74 3.57 18.01
CA GLY A 44 -17.51 4.93 17.56
C GLY A 44 -16.16 5.14 16.86
N PRO A 45 -15.83 6.41 16.56
CA PRO A 45 -14.61 6.79 15.86
C PRO A 45 -13.33 6.37 16.59
N ALA A 46 -13.34 6.34 17.92
CA ALA A 46 -12.18 5.93 18.72
C ALA A 46 -11.84 4.45 18.47
N GLN A 47 -12.85 3.57 18.45
CA GLN A 47 -12.68 2.15 18.15
C GLN A 47 -12.20 1.94 16.71
N LEU A 48 -12.74 2.71 15.75
CA LEU A 48 -12.25 2.69 14.37
C LEU A 48 -10.76 3.08 14.29
N GLY A 49 -10.35 4.14 15.01
CA GLY A 49 -8.96 4.57 15.08
C GLY A 49 -8.03 3.50 15.62
N ILE A 50 -8.44 2.77 16.67
CA ILE A 50 -7.68 1.66 17.25
C ILE A 50 -7.58 0.51 16.22
N ILE A 51 -8.69 0.11 15.59
CA ILE A 51 -8.72 -0.99 14.63
C ILE A 51 -7.79 -0.70 13.46
N GLU A 52 -7.91 0.47 12.84
CA GLU A 52 -7.09 0.82 11.67
C GLU A 52 -5.63 1.10 12.05
N GLY A 53 -5.40 1.77 13.17
CA GLY A 53 -4.06 2.01 13.67
C GLY A 53 -3.30 0.71 13.92
N VAL A 54 -3.90 -0.25 14.63
CA VAL A 54 -3.31 -1.57 14.86
C VAL A 54 -3.10 -2.32 13.54
N ALA A 55 -4.09 -2.29 12.64
CA ALA A 55 -4.04 -2.98 11.36
C ALA A 55 -2.85 -2.52 10.50
N GLU A 56 -2.67 -1.22 10.34
CA GLU A 56 -1.57 -0.66 9.52
C GLU A 56 -0.19 -0.92 10.14
N SER A 57 -0.09 -0.84 11.46
CA SER A 57 1.17 -1.16 12.16
C SER A 57 1.58 -2.60 11.99
N VAL A 58 0.64 -3.52 12.22
CA VAL A 58 0.90 -4.96 12.09
C VAL A 58 1.34 -5.31 10.68
N ALA A 59 0.73 -4.73 9.65
CA ALA A 59 1.13 -4.95 8.27
C ALA A 59 2.58 -4.51 8.02
N SER A 60 3.00 -3.39 8.60
CA SER A 60 4.34 -2.85 8.41
C SER A 60 5.41 -3.63 9.16
N PHE A 61 5.15 -3.99 10.41
CA PHE A 61 6.04 -4.87 11.17
C PHE A 61 6.16 -6.25 10.50
N ALA A 62 5.03 -6.81 10.04
CA ALA A 62 5.03 -8.10 9.35
C ALA A 62 5.86 -8.08 8.06
N LYS A 63 5.86 -6.97 7.29
CA LYS A 63 6.72 -6.83 6.11
C LYS A 63 8.21 -6.86 6.46
N LEU A 64 8.62 -6.18 7.54
CA LEU A 64 10.01 -6.18 7.99
C LEU A 64 10.48 -7.59 8.35
N PHE A 65 9.70 -8.31 9.17
CA PHE A 65 10.03 -9.70 9.56
C PHE A 65 9.96 -10.67 8.40
N SER A 66 8.99 -10.48 7.48
CA SER A 66 8.83 -11.34 6.30
C SER A 66 10.02 -11.23 5.35
N GLY A 67 10.62 -10.05 5.20
CA GLY A 67 11.86 -9.88 4.43
C GLY A 67 12.98 -10.77 4.97
N TYR A 68 13.23 -10.70 6.27
CA TYR A 68 14.24 -11.52 6.91
C TYR A 68 13.96 -13.03 6.82
N ILE A 69 12.71 -13.44 7.01
CA ILE A 69 12.28 -14.83 6.89
C ILE A 69 12.40 -15.32 5.45
N SER A 70 11.95 -14.52 4.49
CA SER A 70 11.99 -14.84 3.05
C SER A 70 13.42 -15.05 2.53
N ASP A 71 14.41 -14.38 3.16
CA ASP A 71 15.83 -14.56 2.82
C ASP A 71 16.41 -15.88 3.32
N LYS A 72 15.87 -16.43 4.42
CA LYS A 72 16.33 -17.68 5.04
C LYS A 72 15.65 -18.93 4.49
N ILE A 73 14.43 -18.80 3.97
CA ILE A 73 13.62 -19.94 3.50
C ILE A 73 13.86 -20.18 2.01
N SER A 74 14.08 -21.45 1.66
CA SER A 74 14.29 -21.88 0.28
C SER A 74 13.00 -21.95 -0.55
N GLU A 75 11.85 -22.20 0.12
CA GLU A 75 10.54 -22.34 -0.53
C GLU A 75 9.60 -21.22 -0.05
N ARG A 76 9.19 -20.35 -0.96
CA ARG A 76 8.35 -19.17 -0.66
C ARG A 76 6.88 -19.38 -0.97
N LYS A 77 6.55 -20.30 -1.88
CA LYS A 77 5.16 -20.61 -2.25
C LYS A 77 4.28 -20.92 -1.03
N PRO A 78 4.68 -21.75 -0.04
CA PRO A 78 3.84 -22.04 1.12
C PRO A 78 3.48 -20.77 1.92
N ILE A 79 4.44 -19.83 2.07
CA ILE A 79 4.22 -18.56 2.79
C ILE A 79 3.19 -17.70 2.05
N VAL A 80 3.33 -17.59 0.73
CA VAL A 80 2.43 -16.79 -0.10
C VAL A 80 1.02 -17.37 -0.10
N VAL A 81 0.89 -18.69 -0.27
CA VAL A 81 -0.40 -19.39 -0.27
C VAL A 81 -1.07 -19.32 1.11
N ALA A 82 -0.32 -19.57 2.19
CA ALA A 82 -0.84 -19.43 3.56
C ALA A 82 -1.29 -17.99 3.86
N GLY A 83 -0.55 -16.99 3.39
CA GLY A 83 -0.94 -15.59 3.53
C GLY A 83 -2.26 -15.26 2.79
N TYR A 84 -2.44 -15.77 1.57
CA TYR A 84 -3.72 -15.63 0.85
C TYR A 84 -4.85 -16.40 1.54
N LEU A 85 -4.57 -17.62 2.04
CA LEU A 85 -5.55 -18.42 2.77
C LEU A 85 -6.05 -17.67 4.01
N VAL A 86 -5.14 -17.25 4.90
CA VAL A 86 -5.53 -16.54 6.14
C VAL A 86 -6.29 -15.26 5.80
N ALA A 87 -5.74 -14.39 4.93
CA ALA A 87 -6.36 -13.11 4.59
C ALA A 87 -7.78 -13.28 4.02
N ASN A 88 -8.01 -14.28 3.16
CA ASN A 88 -9.31 -14.47 2.52
C ASN A 88 -10.29 -15.34 3.33
N ALA A 89 -9.79 -16.20 4.24
CA ALA A 89 -10.65 -16.96 5.14
C ALA A 89 -11.23 -16.11 6.28
N VAL A 90 -10.50 -15.09 6.76
CA VAL A 90 -10.97 -14.27 7.88
C VAL A 90 -11.98 -13.20 7.45
N LYS A 91 -11.95 -12.71 6.20
CA LYS A 91 -12.86 -11.64 5.73
C LYS A 91 -14.35 -12.00 5.82
N PRO A 92 -14.80 -13.19 5.37
CA PRO A 92 -16.21 -13.58 5.51
C PRO A 92 -16.68 -13.65 6.95
N LEU A 93 -15.78 -13.89 7.91
CA LEU A 93 -16.12 -13.91 9.34
C LEU A 93 -16.67 -12.57 9.84
N LEU A 94 -16.39 -11.46 9.14
CA LEU A 94 -17.01 -10.16 9.42
C LEU A 94 -18.54 -10.22 9.37
N ALA A 95 -19.14 -11.14 8.61
CA ALA A 95 -20.58 -11.33 8.56
C ALA A 95 -21.17 -11.84 9.88
N LEU A 96 -20.38 -12.52 10.71
CA LEU A 96 -20.80 -13.19 11.94
C LEU A 96 -20.48 -12.38 13.20
N VAL A 97 -19.73 -11.27 13.10
CA VAL A 97 -19.29 -10.52 14.27
C VAL A 97 -20.46 -9.77 14.92
N SER A 98 -20.39 -9.64 16.23
CA SER A 98 -21.34 -8.91 17.08
C SER A 98 -20.69 -7.80 17.90
N SER A 99 -19.34 -7.71 17.88
CA SER A 99 -18.60 -6.73 18.65
C SER A 99 -17.36 -6.23 17.90
N TRP A 100 -16.93 -5.00 18.22
CA TRP A 100 -15.77 -4.38 17.57
C TRP A 100 -14.43 -5.10 17.85
N TRP A 101 -14.31 -5.82 18.97
CA TRP A 101 -13.13 -6.63 19.28
C TRP A 101 -12.90 -7.76 18.29
N GLN A 102 -13.98 -8.37 17.80
CA GLN A 102 -13.91 -9.41 16.79
C GLN A 102 -13.45 -8.81 15.44
N ILE A 103 -13.90 -7.60 15.11
CA ILE A 103 -13.42 -6.86 13.93
C ILE A 103 -11.92 -6.57 14.06
N LEU A 104 -11.45 -6.11 15.24
CA LEU A 104 -10.03 -5.90 15.50
C LEU A 104 -9.21 -7.16 15.24
N GLY A 105 -9.65 -8.33 15.78
CA GLY A 105 -8.96 -9.60 15.57
C GLY A 105 -8.92 -10.03 14.11
N ILE A 106 -10.00 -9.87 13.36
CA ILE A 106 -10.08 -10.17 11.93
C ILE A 106 -9.16 -9.24 11.13
N ARG A 107 -9.20 -7.93 11.40
CA ARG A 107 -8.34 -6.95 10.72
C ARG A 107 -6.87 -7.16 11.03
N PHE A 108 -6.53 -7.47 12.29
CA PHE A 108 -5.18 -7.85 12.70
C PHE A 108 -4.67 -9.04 11.87
N SER A 109 -5.45 -10.12 11.80
CA SER A 109 -5.09 -11.35 11.09
C SER A 109 -4.94 -11.12 9.58
N ASP A 110 -5.85 -10.37 8.95
CA ASP A 110 -5.79 -10.01 7.53
C ASP A 110 -4.53 -9.20 7.23
N ARG A 111 -4.22 -8.20 8.05
CA ARG A 111 -3.06 -7.32 7.85
C ARG A 111 -1.73 -8.00 8.13
N LEU A 112 -1.67 -8.87 9.14
CA LEU A 112 -0.51 -9.73 9.40
C LEU A 112 -0.23 -10.63 8.18
N ALA A 113 -1.26 -11.30 7.69
CA ALA A 113 -1.16 -12.16 6.51
C ALA A 113 -0.73 -11.38 5.25
N LYS A 114 -1.27 -10.16 5.06
CA LYS A 114 -0.89 -9.25 3.96
C LYS A 114 0.59 -8.86 4.06
N GLY A 115 1.08 -8.52 5.25
CA GLY A 115 2.48 -8.15 5.47
C GLY A 115 3.43 -9.32 5.19
N VAL A 116 3.13 -10.49 5.74
CA VAL A 116 3.95 -11.70 5.56
C VAL A 116 4.02 -12.13 4.09
N ARG A 117 2.88 -12.24 3.39
CA ARG A 117 2.87 -12.70 1.99
C ARG A 117 3.44 -11.68 1.02
N GLY A 118 3.27 -10.37 1.30
CA GLY A 118 3.61 -9.31 0.35
C GLY A 118 5.07 -9.34 -0.04
N THR A 119 5.98 -9.39 0.92
CA THR A 119 7.42 -9.46 0.67
C THR A 119 7.82 -10.75 -0.05
N ALA A 120 7.29 -11.91 0.39
CA ALA A 120 7.58 -13.19 -0.25
C ALA A 120 7.11 -13.22 -1.71
N ARG A 121 5.90 -12.69 -2.00
CA ARG A 121 5.37 -12.53 -3.35
C ARG A 121 6.27 -11.65 -4.21
N ASP A 122 6.66 -10.48 -3.71
CA ASP A 122 7.44 -9.53 -4.48
C ASP A 122 8.83 -10.09 -4.84
N VAL A 123 9.44 -10.86 -3.93
CA VAL A 123 10.69 -11.58 -4.24
C VAL A 123 10.47 -12.67 -5.28
N MET A 124 9.38 -13.47 -5.18
CA MET A 124 9.06 -14.49 -6.20
C MET A 124 8.82 -13.87 -7.58
N VAL A 125 8.17 -12.70 -7.65
CA VAL A 125 7.99 -11.94 -8.89
C VAL A 125 9.35 -11.54 -9.46
N ALA A 126 10.23 -10.97 -8.63
CA ALA A 126 11.57 -10.58 -9.06
C ALA A 126 12.42 -11.76 -9.56
N ASP A 127 12.33 -12.92 -8.89
CA ASP A 127 13.04 -14.13 -9.28
C ASP A 127 12.41 -14.81 -10.54
N SER A 128 11.17 -14.45 -10.89
CA SER A 128 10.45 -15.02 -12.04
C SER A 128 10.76 -14.32 -13.38
N VAL A 129 11.42 -13.16 -13.40
CA VAL A 129 11.67 -12.39 -14.63
C VAL A 129 13.09 -11.93 -14.76
N ALA A 130 13.50 -11.56 -15.99
CA ALA A 130 14.74 -10.87 -16.23
C ALA A 130 14.67 -9.44 -15.64
N THR A 131 15.81 -8.90 -15.21
CA THR A 131 15.91 -7.55 -14.63
C THR A 131 15.32 -6.46 -15.54
N SER A 132 15.45 -6.62 -16.85
CA SER A 132 14.88 -5.72 -17.87
C SER A 132 13.34 -5.74 -17.93
N SER A 133 12.69 -6.78 -17.41
CA SER A 133 11.24 -6.98 -17.45
C SER A 133 10.54 -6.77 -16.10
N LEU A 134 11.29 -6.39 -15.06
CA LEU A 134 10.75 -6.16 -13.71
C LEU A 134 9.66 -5.09 -13.69
N GLY A 135 9.88 -3.98 -14.40
CA GLY A 135 8.91 -2.88 -14.48
C GLY A 135 7.57 -3.32 -15.06
N SER A 136 7.58 -4.11 -16.14
CA SER A 136 6.36 -4.62 -16.76
C SER A 136 5.64 -5.66 -15.88
N ALA A 137 6.38 -6.50 -15.16
CA ALA A 137 5.82 -7.49 -14.24
C ALA A 137 5.10 -6.82 -13.06
N TYR A 138 5.76 -5.88 -12.38
CA TYR A 138 5.12 -5.12 -11.31
C TYR A 138 4.00 -4.21 -11.81
N GLY A 139 4.15 -3.63 -13.01
CA GLY A 139 3.11 -2.83 -13.65
C GLY A 139 1.84 -3.63 -13.92
N LEU A 140 1.95 -4.87 -14.41
CA LEU A 140 0.79 -5.75 -14.60
C LEU A 140 0.10 -6.06 -13.26
N ILE A 141 0.87 -6.41 -12.23
CA ILE A 141 0.31 -6.70 -10.90
C ILE A 141 -0.41 -5.47 -10.35
N GLN A 142 0.17 -4.29 -10.46
CA GLN A 142 -0.44 -3.04 -10.02
C GLN A 142 -1.73 -2.71 -10.79
N ALA A 143 -1.75 -2.96 -12.11
CA ALA A 143 -2.95 -2.79 -12.92
C ALA A 143 -4.08 -3.74 -12.48
N MET A 144 -3.73 -4.98 -12.14
CA MET A 144 -4.68 -5.97 -11.62
C MET A 144 -5.17 -5.63 -10.20
N ASP A 145 -4.29 -5.12 -9.33
CA ASP A 145 -4.67 -4.56 -8.01
C ASP A 145 -5.70 -3.43 -8.20
N SER A 146 -5.42 -2.46 -9.09
CA SER A 146 -6.33 -1.35 -9.38
C SER A 146 -7.67 -1.82 -9.98
N ALA A 147 -7.65 -2.81 -10.86
CA ALA A 147 -8.88 -3.41 -11.41
C ALA A 147 -9.71 -4.08 -10.30
N GLY A 148 -9.07 -4.78 -9.36
CA GLY A 148 -9.71 -5.36 -8.18
C GLY A 148 -10.31 -4.30 -7.26
N ALA A 149 -9.58 -3.18 -7.07
CA ALA A 149 -10.04 -2.05 -6.27
C ALA A 149 -11.26 -1.33 -6.86
N ILE A 150 -11.50 -1.44 -8.16
CA ILE A 150 -12.73 -0.98 -8.82
C ILE A 150 -13.83 -2.05 -8.75
N ALA A 151 -13.49 -3.31 -9.04
CA ALA A 151 -14.46 -4.40 -9.07
C ALA A 151 -15.10 -4.66 -7.68
N GLY A 152 -14.31 -4.55 -6.59
CA GLY A 152 -14.79 -4.78 -5.22
C GLY A 152 -15.98 -3.90 -4.83
N PRO A 153 -15.86 -2.57 -4.87
CA PRO A 153 -16.98 -1.66 -4.59
C PRO A 153 -18.17 -1.85 -5.52
N LEU A 154 -17.97 -2.15 -6.80
CA LEU A 154 -19.05 -2.45 -7.75
C LEU A 154 -19.86 -3.67 -7.32
N ILE A 155 -19.19 -4.77 -6.97
CA ILE A 155 -19.85 -5.98 -6.47
C ILE A 155 -20.52 -5.69 -5.14
N ALA A 156 -19.86 -4.94 -4.23
CA ALA A 156 -20.46 -4.56 -2.96
C ALA A 156 -21.76 -3.76 -3.13
N LEU A 157 -21.83 -2.84 -4.10
CA LEU A 157 -23.03 -2.08 -4.43
C LEU A 157 -24.19 -2.98 -4.89
N LEU A 158 -23.91 -3.99 -5.71
CA LEU A 158 -24.91 -4.96 -6.18
C LEU A 158 -25.44 -5.84 -5.05
N VAL A 159 -24.58 -6.20 -4.11
CA VAL A 159 -24.89 -7.12 -3.02
C VAL A 159 -25.59 -6.41 -1.85
N ILE A 160 -25.15 -5.18 -1.49
CA ILE A 160 -25.58 -4.51 -0.26
C ILE A 160 -27.07 -4.19 -0.26
N GLY A 161 -27.63 -3.85 -1.42
CA GLY A 161 -29.06 -3.54 -1.56
C GLY A 161 -29.98 -4.71 -1.25
N ARG A 162 -29.55 -5.94 -1.55
CA ARG A 162 -30.35 -7.17 -1.39
C ARG A 162 -30.03 -7.94 -0.09
N TYR A 163 -28.75 -7.95 0.30
CA TYR A 163 -28.27 -8.82 1.39
C TYR A 163 -27.72 -8.01 2.58
N GLY A 164 -27.76 -6.67 2.52
CA GLY A 164 -27.23 -5.79 3.56
C GLY A 164 -25.70 -5.88 3.73
N MET A 165 -25.17 -5.21 4.75
CA MET A 165 -23.73 -5.14 5.02
C MET A 165 -23.11 -6.51 5.34
N ARG A 166 -23.81 -7.35 6.13
CA ARG A 166 -23.33 -8.72 6.43
C ARG A 166 -23.25 -9.59 5.19
N GLY A 167 -24.20 -9.41 4.26
CA GLY A 167 -24.17 -10.08 2.96
C GLY A 167 -22.94 -9.72 2.15
N VAL A 168 -22.50 -8.45 2.15
CA VAL A 168 -21.29 -8.05 1.44
C VAL A 168 -20.05 -8.81 1.97
N PHE A 169 -19.91 -8.94 3.29
CA PHE A 169 -18.80 -9.70 3.88
C PHE A 169 -18.87 -11.19 3.54
N ALA A 170 -20.07 -11.78 3.56
CA ALA A 170 -20.25 -13.17 3.18
C ALA A 170 -19.92 -13.40 1.69
N TRP A 171 -20.37 -12.52 0.80
CA TRP A 171 -20.08 -12.60 -0.64
C TRP A 171 -18.61 -12.36 -0.98
N ALA A 172 -17.84 -11.65 -0.15
CA ALA A 172 -16.39 -11.52 -0.30
C ALA A 172 -15.67 -12.88 -0.21
N ALA A 173 -16.32 -13.92 0.33
CA ALA A 173 -15.81 -15.30 0.29
C ALA A 173 -15.63 -15.82 -1.14
N VAL A 174 -16.44 -15.38 -2.11
CA VAL A 174 -16.38 -15.90 -3.49
C VAL A 174 -15.05 -15.51 -4.18
N PRO A 175 -14.72 -14.21 -4.35
CA PRO A 175 -13.41 -13.83 -4.90
C PRO A 175 -12.26 -14.29 -3.99
N GLY A 176 -12.46 -14.35 -2.66
CA GLY A 176 -11.46 -14.85 -1.72
C GLY A 176 -11.14 -16.33 -1.92
N ALA A 177 -12.14 -17.19 -2.08
CA ALA A 177 -11.96 -18.62 -2.36
C ALA A 177 -11.30 -18.86 -3.73
N LEU A 178 -11.71 -18.12 -4.75
CA LEU A 178 -11.07 -18.16 -6.06
C LEU A 178 -9.61 -17.73 -5.98
N CYS A 179 -9.29 -16.69 -5.20
CA CYS A 179 -7.90 -16.25 -4.97
C CYS A 179 -7.06 -17.39 -4.36
N ILE A 180 -7.57 -18.05 -3.32
CA ILE A 180 -6.87 -19.16 -2.65
C ILE A 180 -6.64 -20.31 -3.65
N LEU A 181 -7.66 -20.68 -4.41
CA LEU A 181 -7.57 -21.77 -5.40
C LEU A 181 -6.53 -21.46 -6.48
N VAL A 182 -6.59 -20.26 -7.07
CA VAL A 182 -5.65 -19.81 -8.10
C VAL A 182 -4.22 -19.74 -7.53
N ALA A 183 -4.05 -19.25 -6.31
CA ALA A 183 -2.74 -19.20 -5.65
C ALA A 183 -2.17 -20.59 -5.41
N TRP A 184 -2.99 -21.51 -4.91
CA TRP A 184 -2.55 -22.87 -4.57
C TRP A 184 -2.15 -23.69 -5.81
N ILE A 185 -3.00 -23.68 -6.85
CA ILE A 185 -2.78 -24.47 -8.07
C ILE A 185 -1.82 -23.76 -9.02
N GLY A 186 -1.94 -22.42 -9.12
CA GLY A 186 -1.27 -21.65 -10.18
C GLY A 186 0.16 -21.27 -9.86
N ILE A 187 0.47 -20.89 -8.62
CA ILE A 187 1.81 -20.43 -8.23
C ILE A 187 2.79 -21.61 -8.29
N GLN A 188 3.87 -21.40 -9.01
CA GLN A 188 4.98 -22.34 -9.07
C GLN A 188 6.15 -21.82 -8.22
N GLU A 189 6.80 -22.75 -7.47
CA GLU A 189 7.98 -22.37 -6.69
C GLU A 189 9.12 -21.93 -7.58
N VAL A 190 9.72 -20.81 -7.25
CA VAL A 190 10.92 -20.30 -7.92
C VAL A 190 12.09 -20.52 -6.98
N ARG A 191 12.87 -21.55 -7.25
CA ARG A 191 14.04 -21.87 -6.45
C ARG A 191 15.05 -20.72 -6.51
N LYS A 192 15.55 -20.31 -5.35
CA LYS A 192 16.61 -19.32 -5.23
C LYS A 192 17.80 -19.80 -6.05
N LYS A 193 18.20 -19.05 -7.10
CA LYS A 193 19.45 -19.33 -7.79
C LYS A 193 20.57 -19.18 -6.76
N THR A 194 21.19 -20.27 -6.39
CA THR A 194 22.27 -20.26 -5.42
C THR A 194 23.37 -19.30 -5.89
N LEU A 195 23.97 -18.55 -4.98
CA LEU A 195 25.06 -17.58 -5.27
C LEU A 195 26.14 -18.23 -6.15
N ALA A 196 26.47 -19.50 -5.88
CA ALA A 196 27.37 -20.32 -6.70
C ALA A 196 26.92 -20.43 -8.18
N LYS A 197 25.60 -20.56 -8.42
CA LYS A 197 25.06 -20.65 -9.78
C LYS A 197 25.02 -19.30 -10.49
N ARG A 198 24.86 -18.20 -9.75
CA ARG A 198 25.01 -16.82 -10.26
C ARG A 198 26.45 -16.53 -10.65
N ILE A 199 27.39 -16.84 -9.77
CA ILE A 199 28.83 -16.71 -10.02
C ILE A 199 29.24 -17.58 -11.22
N ALA A 200 28.80 -18.84 -11.28
CA ALA A 200 29.08 -19.72 -12.42
C ALA A 200 28.53 -19.17 -13.75
N THR A 201 27.33 -18.61 -13.76
CA THR A 201 26.74 -18.02 -14.96
C THR A 201 27.47 -16.73 -15.38
N THR A 202 27.99 -15.95 -14.43
CA THR A 202 28.84 -14.77 -14.69
C THR A 202 30.21 -15.17 -15.22
N LEU A 203 30.76 -16.28 -14.72
CA LEU A 203 32.06 -16.84 -15.21
C LEU A 203 31.95 -17.43 -16.63
N ASP A 204 30.83 -18.10 -16.96
CA ASP A 204 30.59 -18.68 -18.29
C ASP A 204 30.20 -17.65 -19.36
N GLY A 205 29.66 -16.51 -18.96
CA GLY A 205 29.35 -15.39 -19.86
C GLY A 205 30.61 -14.79 -20.46
N GLY A 206 30.72 -14.68 -21.80
CA GLY A 206 31.90 -14.27 -22.54
C GLY A 206 32.44 -12.84 -22.33
N GLY A 207 32.29 -12.27 -21.14
CA GLY A 207 32.79 -10.94 -20.76
C GLY A 207 34.27 -10.92 -20.36
N ASN A 208 34.89 -9.74 -20.45
CA ASN A 208 36.29 -9.51 -20.12
C ASN A 208 36.55 -9.80 -18.63
N ASN A 209 37.70 -10.40 -18.28
CA ASN A 209 38.06 -10.82 -16.91
C ASN A 209 37.94 -9.69 -15.87
N SER A 210 38.21 -8.45 -16.25
CA SER A 210 38.11 -7.27 -15.39
C SER A 210 36.62 -6.93 -15.04
N GLN A 211 35.71 -7.10 -15.98
CA GLN A 211 34.26 -6.92 -15.73
C GLN A 211 33.68 -8.03 -14.83
N LYS A 212 34.14 -9.28 -15.06
CA LYS A 212 33.75 -10.44 -14.21
C LYS A 212 34.23 -10.28 -12.78
N SER A 213 35.46 -9.82 -12.57
CA SER A 213 36.00 -9.56 -11.22
C SER A 213 35.28 -8.41 -10.51
N ALA A 214 34.93 -7.34 -11.24
CA ALA A 214 34.15 -6.21 -10.69
C ALA A 214 32.71 -6.65 -10.30
N GLU A 215 32.08 -7.49 -11.10
CA GLU A 215 30.72 -7.99 -10.83
C GLU A 215 30.70 -9.00 -9.65
N ILE A 216 31.71 -9.86 -9.54
CA ILE A 216 31.91 -10.76 -8.39
C ILE A 216 32.24 -9.96 -7.12
N ALA A 217 33.05 -8.92 -7.21
CA ALA A 217 33.36 -8.03 -6.10
C ALA A 217 32.12 -7.24 -5.67
N ALA A 218 31.29 -6.75 -6.61
CA ALA A 218 30.01 -6.10 -6.33
C ALA A 218 29.01 -7.05 -5.63
N ILE A 219 28.97 -8.33 -6.02
CA ILE A 219 28.17 -9.36 -5.36
C ILE A 219 28.66 -9.61 -3.93
N GLY A 220 29.99 -9.62 -3.71
CA GLY A 220 30.60 -9.82 -2.37
C GLY A 220 30.49 -8.58 -1.46
N THR A 221 30.50 -7.37 -2.04
CA THR A 221 30.31 -6.12 -1.27
C THR A 221 28.86 -5.91 -0.84
N VAL A 222 27.87 -6.43 -1.57
CA VAL A 222 26.47 -6.44 -1.15
C VAL A 222 26.28 -7.32 0.11
N GLU A 223 27.06 -8.36 0.28
CA GLU A 223 27.01 -9.21 1.48
C GLU A 223 27.72 -8.58 2.71
N ASN A 224 28.81 -7.84 2.50
CA ASN A 224 29.57 -7.21 3.58
C ASN A 224 28.99 -5.88 4.10
N ASN A 225 28.17 -5.19 3.34
CA ASN A 225 27.47 -3.95 3.76
C ASN A 225 26.18 -4.21 4.57
N ALA A 226 25.93 -5.44 5.02
CA ALA A 226 24.88 -5.77 5.98
C ALA A 226 25.11 -5.15 7.39
N GLY A 227 26.08 -4.28 7.55
CA GLY A 227 26.67 -3.88 8.84
C GLY A 227 26.05 -2.71 9.57
N SER A 228 24.97 -2.08 9.14
CA SER A 228 24.20 -1.13 9.99
C SER A 228 22.76 -1.01 9.53
N TRP A 229 21.83 -1.22 10.44
CA TRP A 229 20.40 -1.02 10.18
C TRP A 229 20.06 0.45 9.85
N PHE A 230 20.86 1.38 10.35
CA PHE A 230 20.71 2.82 10.13
C PHE A 230 22.00 3.41 9.55
N PRO A 231 22.14 3.46 8.20
CA PRO A 231 23.26 4.15 7.59
C PRO A 231 23.19 5.67 7.85
N LYS A 232 24.32 6.35 7.83
CA LYS A 232 24.34 7.82 7.77
C LYS A 232 23.78 8.23 6.42
N LEU A 233 22.61 8.90 6.45
CA LEU A 233 21.91 9.36 5.25
C LEU A 233 22.11 10.86 5.07
N PRO A 234 22.02 11.40 3.85
CA PRO A 234 22.17 12.84 3.60
C PRO A 234 21.14 13.69 4.33
N ALA A 235 21.49 14.92 4.65
CA ALA A 235 20.58 15.88 5.32
C ALA A 235 19.27 16.09 4.53
N GLY A 236 19.33 16.05 3.19
CA GLY A 236 18.16 16.13 2.32
C GLY A 236 17.15 14.99 2.55
N PHE A 237 17.63 13.77 2.81
CA PHE A 237 16.77 12.65 3.19
C PHE A 237 16.04 12.91 4.50
N TYR A 238 16.76 13.36 5.54
CA TYR A 238 16.11 13.64 6.85
C TYR A 238 15.09 14.75 6.76
N TYR A 239 15.35 15.79 5.94
CA TYR A 239 14.38 16.85 5.69
C TYR A 239 13.09 16.29 5.05
N VAL A 240 13.22 15.55 3.94
CA VAL A 240 12.08 14.91 3.26
C VAL A 240 11.32 14.00 4.23
N MET A 241 12.05 13.16 4.99
CA MET A 241 11.45 12.28 5.98
C MET A 241 10.71 13.03 7.09
N GLY A 242 11.27 14.15 7.58
CA GLY A 242 10.61 15.01 8.57
C GLY A 242 9.28 15.54 8.06
N VAL A 243 9.25 16.06 6.83
CA VAL A 243 8.03 16.59 6.20
C VAL A 243 7.00 15.49 5.93
N VAL A 244 7.43 14.34 5.42
CA VAL A 244 6.54 13.20 5.19
C VAL A 244 5.96 12.66 6.50
N THR A 245 6.78 12.57 7.55
CA THR A 245 6.34 12.14 8.88
C THR A 245 5.32 13.13 9.47
N LEU A 246 5.58 14.44 9.33
CA LEU A 246 4.63 15.48 9.74
C LEU A 246 3.29 15.33 9.00
N PHE A 247 3.31 15.20 7.66
CA PHE A 247 2.11 14.98 6.88
C PHE A 247 1.37 13.71 7.32
N SER A 248 2.09 12.62 7.55
CA SER A 248 1.50 11.33 7.96
C SER A 248 0.79 11.41 9.31
N LEU A 249 1.17 12.35 10.21
CA LEU A 249 0.42 12.64 11.44
C LEU A 249 -0.98 13.23 11.17
N GLY A 250 -1.16 13.93 10.05
CA GLY A 250 -2.46 14.43 9.61
C GLY A 250 -3.22 13.44 8.72
N ASN A 251 -2.56 12.40 8.21
CA ASN A 251 -3.13 11.45 7.27
C ASN A 251 -3.61 10.17 7.99
N SER A 252 -4.83 10.21 8.52
CA SER A 252 -5.48 9.06 9.16
C SER A 252 -6.07 8.09 8.14
N SER A 253 -6.58 6.94 8.60
CA SER A 253 -7.25 5.95 7.75
C SER A 253 -8.40 6.56 6.94
N ASP A 254 -8.50 6.18 5.66
CA ASP A 254 -9.57 6.59 4.74
C ASP A 254 -10.98 6.24 5.26
N MET A 255 -11.07 5.29 6.18
CA MET A 255 -12.32 4.90 6.80
C MET A 255 -12.98 6.04 7.60
N PHE A 256 -12.20 7.03 8.08
CA PHE A 256 -12.77 8.23 8.72
C PHE A 256 -13.53 9.11 7.73
N LEU A 257 -13.12 9.16 6.46
CA LEU A 257 -13.86 9.85 5.40
C LEU A 257 -15.24 9.20 5.18
N VAL A 258 -15.27 7.86 5.13
CA VAL A 258 -16.53 7.10 5.00
C VAL A 258 -17.43 7.31 6.23
N LEU A 259 -16.85 7.27 7.43
CA LEU A 259 -17.59 7.52 8.66
C LEU A 259 -18.17 8.94 8.68
N ARG A 260 -17.40 9.96 8.26
CA ARG A 260 -17.86 11.34 8.15
C ARG A 260 -18.98 11.49 7.12
N ALA A 261 -18.86 10.83 5.97
CA ALA A 261 -19.90 10.81 4.94
C ALA A 261 -21.24 10.27 5.50
N GLY A 262 -21.17 9.21 6.32
CA GLY A 262 -22.32 8.69 7.05
C GLY A 262 -22.96 9.72 7.99
N ASN A 263 -22.16 10.50 8.73
CA ASN A 263 -22.64 11.54 9.63
C ASN A 263 -23.37 12.69 8.90
N ILE A 264 -23.05 12.89 7.61
CA ILE A 264 -23.69 13.91 6.77
C ILE A 264 -24.96 13.38 6.08
N GLY A 265 -25.32 12.11 6.35
CA GLY A 265 -26.52 11.48 5.83
C GLY A 265 -26.34 10.70 4.52
N ILE A 266 -25.10 10.42 4.11
CA ILE A 266 -24.87 9.47 3.02
C ILE A 266 -25.17 8.07 3.54
N ALA A 267 -26.16 7.41 2.93
CA ALA A 267 -26.58 6.08 3.36
C ALA A 267 -25.45 5.06 3.30
N ALA A 268 -25.40 4.15 4.26
CA ALA A 268 -24.41 3.07 4.34
C ALA A 268 -24.35 2.21 3.05
N SER A 269 -25.48 2.02 2.38
CA SER A 269 -25.58 1.33 1.09
C SER A 269 -24.82 2.03 -0.03
N LYS A 270 -24.55 3.33 0.09
CA LYS A 270 -23.76 4.13 -0.87
C LYS A 270 -22.28 4.24 -0.51
N ALA A 271 -21.85 3.72 0.64
CA ALA A 271 -20.46 3.77 1.07
C ALA A 271 -19.48 3.15 0.05
N PRO A 272 -19.77 1.99 -0.59
CA PRO A 272 -18.90 1.46 -1.64
C PRO A 272 -18.73 2.39 -2.85
N LEU A 273 -19.70 3.26 -3.13
CA LEU A 273 -19.62 4.23 -4.23
C LEU A 273 -18.57 5.32 -3.95
N LEU A 274 -18.34 5.69 -2.69
CA LEU A 274 -17.23 6.58 -2.30
C LEU A 274 -15.89 5.97 -2.70
N GLY A 275 -15.68 4.69 -2.39
CA GLY A 275 -14.50 3.95 -2.77
C GLY A 275 -14.33 3.80 -4.28
N LEU A 276 -15.43 3.56 -4.97
CA LEU A 276 -15.41 3.46 -6.44
C LEU A 276 -14.96 4.75 -7.10
N ILE A 277 -15.51 5.90 -6.70
CA ILE A 277 -15.13 7.23 -7.23
C ILE A 277 -13.65 7.50 -6.94
N PHE A 278 -13.20 7.26 -5.71
CA PHE A 278 -11.81 7.38 -5.31
C PHE A 278 -10.89 6.53 -6.20
N ASN A 279 -11.16 5.23 -6.33
CA ASN A 279 -10.32 4.30 -7.09
C ASN A 279 -10.28 4.62 -8.59
N ILE A 280 -11.41 5.03 -9.19
CA ILE A 280 -11.45 5.47 -10.60
C ILE A 280 -10.56 6.69 -10.78
N THR A 281 -10.73 7.72 -9.97
CA THR A 281 -9.95 8.96 -10.10
C THR A 281 -8.46 8.71 -9.85
N PHE A 282 -8.13 7.93 -8.83
CA PHE A 282 -6.75 7.54 -8.55
C PHE A 282 -6.11 6.80 -9.73
N THR A 283 -6.80 5.81 -10.30
CA THR A 283 -6.30 5.02 -11.42
C THR A 283 -6.07 5.88 -12.66
N LEU A 284 -7.05 6.72 -13.03
CA LEU A 284 -6.96 7.58 -14.20
C LEU A 284 -5.88 8.68 -14.06
N ALA A 285 -5.71 9.22 -12.85
CA ALA A 285 -4.75 10.30 -12.59
C ALA A 285 -3.31 9.80 -12.36
N SER A 286 -3.11 8.54 -11.97
CA SER A 286 -1.78 8.01 -11.60
C SER A 286 -0.78 8.05 -12.74
N TRP A 287 -1.18 7.68 -13.95
CA TRP A 287 -0.28 7.71 -15.11
C TRP A 287 0.09 9.15 -15.56
N PRO A 288 -0.85 10.11 -15.71
CA PRO A 288 -0.49 11.50 -15.93
C PRO A 288 0.41 12.08 -14.84
N ALA A 289 0.08 11.83 -13.56
CA ALA A 289 0.88 12.32 -12.43
C ALA A 289 2.33 11.81 -12.49
N GLY A 290 2.54 10.53 -12.82
CA GLY A 290 3.87 9.96 -13.06
C GLY A 290 4.62 10.71 -14.15
N LYS A 291 4.02 10.93 -15.33
CA LYS A 291 4.64 11.70 -16.42
C LYS A 291 4.97 13.15 -16.04
N PHE A 292 4.11 13.80 -15.27
CA PHE A 292 4.39 15.15 -14.77
C PHE A 292 5.58 15.15 -13.81
N SER A 293 5.72 14.09 -12.95
CA SER A 293 6.83 13.98 -12.01
C SER A 293 8.20 13.76 -12.68
N ASP A 294 8.22 13.30 -13.92
CA ASP A 294 9.45 13.18 -14.70
C ASP A 294 9.90 14.52 -15.34
N ARG A 295 8.95 15.47 -15.50
CA ARG A 295 9.20 16.77 -16.14
C ARG A 295 9.34 17.93 -15.17
N PHE A 296 8.66 17.85 -14.02
CA PHE A 296 8.63 18.91 -13.01
C PHE A 296 9.28 18.43 -11.72
N SER A 297 9.57 19.37 -10.81
CA SER A 297 10.11 19.04 -9.50
C SER A 297 9.18 18.09 -8.73
N ARG A 298 9.69 16.94 -8.32
CA ARG A 298 8.95 15.95 -7.53
C ARG A 298 8.43 16.51 -6.22
N SER A 299 9.22 17.40 -5.57
CA SER A 299 8.77 18.08 -4.35
C SER A 299 7.59 19.00 -4.60
N ALA A 300 7.56 19.72 -5.75
CA ALA A 300 6.43 20.59 -6.12
C ALA A 300 5.16 19.78 -6.41
N ILE A 301 5.27 18.63 -7.09
CA ILE A 301 4.13 17.76 -7.39
C ILE A 301 3.58 17.13 -6.11
N ALA A 302 4.46 16.65 -5.23
CA ALA A 302 4.04 16.11 -3.93
C ALA A 302 3.40 17.20 -3.06
N ALA A 303 3.91 18.44 -3.08
CA ALA A 303 3.32 19.57 -2.39
C ALA A 303 1.92 19.91 -2.94
N ALA A 304 1.75 19.89 -4.28
CA ALA A 304 0.42 20.06 -4.90
C ALA A 304 -0.54 18.96 -4.41
N GLY A 305 -0.08 17.71 -4.32
CA GLY A 305 -0.86 16.62 -3.73
C GLY A 305 -1.27 16.90 -2.28
N TYR A 306 -0.37 17.40 -1.45
CA TYR A 306 -0.68 17.77 -0.06
C TYR A 306 -1.67 18.94 0.03
N PHE A 307 -1.61 19.91 -0.88
CA PHE A 307 -2.64 20.96 -0.96
C PHE A 307 -3.99 20.41 -1.37
N VAL A 308 -4.05 19.49 -2.34
CA VAL A 308 -5.30 18.80 -2.69
C VAL A 308 -5.87 18.07 -1.48
N PHE A 309 -5.05 17.35 -0.72
CA PHE A 309 -5.46 16.72 0.53
C PHE A 309 -6.02 17.73 1.53
N ALA A 310 -5.31 18.86 1.74
CA ALA A 310 -5.74 19.90 2.66
C ALA A 310 -7.13 20.47 2.28
N ILE A 311 -7.36 20.72 1.00
CA ILE A 311 -8.66 21.19 0.50
C ILE A 311 -9.75 20.13 0.73
N VAL A 312 -9.48 18.87 0.39
CA VAL A 312 -10.41 17.76 0.59
C VAL A 312 -10.81 17.64 2.06
N TYR A 313 -9.83 17.62 2.96
CA TYR A 313 -10.10 17.50 4.39
C TYR A 313 -10.81 18.74 4.95
N PHE A 314 -10.50 19.92 4.46
CA PHE A 314 -11.23 21.14 4.80
C PHE A 314 -12.71 21.07 4.36
N VAL A 315 -12.98 20.54 3.16
CA VAL A 315 -14.37 20.29 2.69
C VAL A 315 -15.07 19.27 3.58
N PHE A 316 -14.39 18.19 3.99
CA PHE A 316 -14.93 17.21 4.93
C PHE A 316 -15.20 17.80 6.32
N ALA A 317 -14.38 18.73 6.78
CA ALA A 317 -14.60 19.44 8.05
C ALA A 317 -15.87 20.31 8.00
N LEU A 318 -16.02 21.14 6.96
CA LEU A 318 -17.19 21.99 6.76
C LEU A 318 -18.45 21.18 6.45
N ALA A 319 -18.31 20.14 5.64
CA ALA A 319 -19.38 19.25 5.21
C ALA A 319 -20.67 19.98 4.73
N PRO A 320 -20.56 20.91 3.77
CA PRO A 320 -21.66 21.82 3.41
C PRO A 320 -22.83 21.09 2.72
N SER A 321 -22.55 19.98 2.04
CA SER A 321 -23.57 19.18 1.35
C SER A 321 -23.02 17.77 1.00
N GLN A 322 -23.92 16.84 0.71
CA GLN A 322 -23.53 15.51 0.22
C GLN A 322 -22.78 15.61 -1.12
N LEU A 323 -23.19 16.50 -2.02
CA LEU A 323 -22.50 16.69 -3.31
C LEU A 323 -21.04 17.13 -3.13
N ALA A 324 -20.78 18.03 -2.18
CA ALA A 324 -19.41 18.46 -1.87
C ALA A 324 -18.54 17.28 -1.40
N ILE A 325 -19.11 16.33 -0.63
CA ILE A 325 -18.40 15.12 -0.20
C ILE A 325 -18.09 14.19 -1.39
N TRP A 326 -19.04 14.01 -2.32
CA TRP A 326 -18.77 13.22 -3.53
C TRP A 326 -17.66 13.82 -4.38
N MET A 327 -17.67 15.13 -4.58
CA MET A 327 -16.59 15.83 -5.30
C MET A 327 -15.26 15.71 -4.53
N ALA A 328 -15.27 15.90 -3.22
CA ALA A 328 -14.08 15.79 -2.40
C ALA A 328 -13.46 14.38 -2.49
N MET A 329 -14.26 13.31 -2.54
CA MET A 329 -13.76 11.95 -2.75
C MET A 329 -13.10 11.74 -4.12
N ALA A 330 -13.61 12.38 -5.17
CA ALA A 330 -12.96 12.37 -6.48
C ALA A 330 -11.57 13.06 -6.42
N PHE A 331 -11.50 14.25 -5.79
CA PHE A 331 -10.23 14.95 -5.60
C PHE A 331 -9.26 14.19 -4.66
N TYR A 332 -9.80 13.40 -3.74
CA TYR A 332 -8.97 12.55 -2.88
C TYR A 332 -8.18 11.51 -3.67
N GLY A 333 -8.77 10.94 -4.74
CA GLY A 333 -8.04 10.08 -5.68
C GLY A 333 -6.88 10.81 -6.38
N LEU A 334 -7.06 12.09 -6.72
CA LEU A 334 -6.00 12.92 -7.29
C LEU A 334 -4.84 13.14 -6.31
N PHE A 335 -5.13 13.38 -5.02
CA PHE A 335 -4.08 13.46 -3.98
C PHE A 335 -3.20 12.19 -3.98
N TYR A 336 -3.82 11.01 -3.95
CA TYR A 336 -3.06 9.75 -3.98
C TYR A 336 -2.21 9.60 -5.24
N ALA A 337 -2.74 9.98 -6.40
CA ALA A 337 -2.01 9.95 -7.66
C ALA A 337 -0.77 10.86 -7.66
N LEU A 338 -0.88 12.07 -7.09
CA LEU A 338 0.20 13.04 -7.02
C LEU A 338 1.24 12.71 -5.93
N THR A 339 0.94 11.82 -4.99
CA THR A 339 1.83 11.58 -3.83
C THR A 339 2.42 10.17 -3.78
N ASN A 340 1.65 9.12 -4.02
CA ASN A 340 2.06 7.75 -3.71
C ASN A 340 3.37 7.31 -4.38
N ALA A 341 3.46 7.44 -5.70
CA ALA A 341 4.68 7.10 -6.44
C ALA A 341 5.75 8.20 -6.33
N VAL A 342 5.31 9.47 -6.34
CA VAL A 342 6.20 10.64 -6.36
C VAL A 342 7.01 10.76 -5.08
N LEU A 343 6.43 10.53 -3.90
CA LEU A 343 7.16 10.57 -2.62
C LEU A 343 8.20 9.45 -2.53
N LYS A 344 7.87 8.23 -2.98
CA LYS A 344 8.87 7.15 -3.05
C LYS A 344 10.04 7.52 -3.97
N ALA A 345 9.74 8.11 -5.12
CA ALA A 345 10.76 8.57 -6.05
C ALA A 345 11.60 9.71 -5.45
N LEU A 346 11.00 10.65 -4.71
CA LEU A 346 11.70 11.73 -4.02
C LEU A 346 12.64 11.18 -2.93
N VAL A 347 12.21 10.20 -2.16
CA VAL A 347 13.03 9.51 -1.15
C VAL A 347 14.23 8.82 -1.80
N VAL A 348 14.01 8.08 -2.89
CA VAL A 348 15.09 7.39 -3.64
C VAL A 348 16.08 8.38 -4.23
N GLU A 349 15.61 9.54 -4.71
CA GLU A 349 16.44 10.60 -5.28
C GLU A 349 17.28 11.34 -4.24
N SER A 350 16.86 11.32 -2.98
CA SER A 350 17.56 11.99 -1.87
C SER A 350 18.76 11.20 -1.33
N VAL A 351 19.01 9.98 -1.83
CA VAL A 351 20.07 9.07 -1.36
C VAL A 351 20.86 8.44 -2.50
N GLU A 352 22.05 7.95 -2.19
CA GLU A 352 22.90 7.21 -3.13
C GLU A 352 22.36 5.81 -3.44
N GLY A 353 22.85 5.21 -4.55
CA GLY A 353 22.30 3.99 -5.13
C GLY A 353 22.26 2.76 -4.21
N ASP A 354 23.31 2.55 -3.42
CA ASP A 354 23.52 1.39 -2.55
C ASP A 354 22.66 1.41 -1.26
N VAL A 355 22.16 2.58 -0.85
CA VAL A 355 21.32 2.74 0.35
C VAL A 355 19.82 2.96 0.06
N ARG A 356 19.41 2.95 -1.21
CA ARG A 356 18.02 3.22 -1.64
C ARG A 356 17.00 2.27 -1.01
N GLY A 357 17.32 0.98 -0.94
CA GLY A 357 16.45 -0.02 -0.32
C GLY A 357 16.21 0.27 1.16
N ARG A 358 17.28 0.63 1.89
CA ARG A 358 17.21 1.01 3.32
C ARG A 358 16.44 2.30 3.53
N ALA A 359 16.64 3.30 2.68
CA ALA A 359 15.90 4.56 2.72
C ALA A 359 14.39 4.35 2.53
N LEU A 360 13.97 3.50 1.57
CA LEU A 360 12.56 3.12 1.38
C LEU A 360 12.02 2.30 2.56
N GLY A 361 12.84 1.47 3.19
CA GLY A 361 12.47 0.73 4.40
C GLY A 361 12.19 1.68 5.57
N ILE A 362 13.09 2.64 5.81
CA ILE A 362 12.92 3.70 6.84
C ILE A 362 11.67 4.54 6.55
N TYR A 363 11.49 4.97 5.29
CA TYR A 363 10.29 5.68 4.85
C TYR A 363 9.01 4.91 5.18
N SER A 364 8.95 3.63 4.79
CA SER A 364 7.77 2.80 5.02
C SER A 364 7.50 2.57 6.52
N PHE A 365 8.53 2.39 7.32
CA PHE A 365 8.42 2.22 8.77
C PHE A 365 7.86 3.48 9.43
N PHE A 366 8.47 4.65 9.20
CA PHE A 366 8.04 5.90 9.82
C PHE A 366 6.63 6.30 9.38
N THR A 367 6.31 6.20 8.09
CA THR A 367 4.96 6.51 7.61
C THR A 367 3.91 5.61 8.27
N SER A 368 4.19 4.32 8.43
CA SER A 368 3.24 3.38 9.03
C SER A 368 3.02 3.61 10.51
N VAL A 369 4.10 3.82 11.28
CA VAL A 369 3.98 4.15 12.71
C VAL A 369 3.22 5.47 12.90
N THR A 370 3.49 6.45 12.05
CA THR A 370 2.84 7.77 12.13
C THR A 370 1.38 7.71 11.73
N THR A 371 1.01 6.91 10.72
CA THR A 371 -0.40 6.68 10.32
C THR A 371 -1.20 5.98 11.43
N LEU A 372 -0.56 5.08 12.20
CA LEU A 372 -1.18 4.52 13.42
C LEU A 372 -1.52 5.63 14.40
N LEU A 373 -0.52 6.44 14.76
CA LEU A 373 -0.71 7.54 15.71
C LEU A 373 -1.79 8.51 15.20
N SER A 374 -1.75 8.86 13.92
CA SER A 374 -2.74 9.70 13.26
C SER A 374 -4.16 9.13 13.40
N SER A 375 -4.36 7.85 13.16
CA SER A 375 -5.68 7.21 13.25
C SER A 375 -6.21 7.20 14.70
N VAL A 376 -5.36 6.92 15.68
CA VAL A 376 -5.73 6.98 17.11
C VAL A 376 -6.05 8.42 17.54
N ILE A 377 -5.23 9.39 17.14
CA ILE A 377 -5.45 10.81 17.42
C ILE A 377 -6.76 11.29 16.78
N THR A 378 -6.98 11.00 15.51
CA THR A 378 -8.19 11.35 14.76
C THR A 378 -9.44 10.79 15.45
N GLY A 379 -9.43 9.50 15.82
CA GLY A 379 -10.55 8.87 16.51
C GLY A 379 -10.81 9.49 17.89
N SER A 380 -9.76 9.85 18.62
CA SER A 380 -9.86 10.49 19.94
C SER A 380 -10.36 11.94 19.84
N LEU A 381 -9.81 12.73 18.92
CA LEU A 381 -10.27 14.10 18.65
C LEU A 381 -11.75 14.12 18.24
N TRP A 382 -12.14 13.19 17.38
CA TRP A 382 -13.54 13.06 16.95
C TRP A 382 -14.47 12.79 18.14
N LYS A 383 -14.09 11.86 19.03
CA LYS A 383 -14.88 11.51 20.21
C LYS A 383 -15.06 12.67 21.17
N VAL A 384 -14.00 13.49 21.36
CA VAL A 384 -13.97 14.56 22.37
C VAL A 384 -14.52 15.88 21.84
N TYR A 385 -14.11 16.26 20.62
CA TYR A 385 -14.37 17.59 20.05
C TYR A 385 -15.33 17.57 18.84
N GLY A 386 -15.84 16.40 18.46
CA GLY A 386 -16.77 16.23 17.35
C GLY A 386 -16.10 15.99 16.00
N ALA A 387 -16.95 15.67 15.03
CA ALA A 387 -16.54 15.13 13.74
C ALA A 387 -15.70 16.08 12.84
N ALA A 388 -15.83 17.39 13.00
CA ALA A 388 -15.16 18.36 12.15
C ALA A 388 -13.68 18.61 12.54
N ILE A 389 -13.39 18.59 13.83
CA ILE A 389 -12.08 19.02 14.38
C ILE A 389 -10.90 18.20 13.83
N PRO A 390 -10.93 16.85 13.79
CA PRO A 390 -9.80 16.10 13.25
C PRO A 390 -9.51 16.45 11.78
N PHE A 391 -10.52 16.75 10.98
CA PHE A 391 -10.33 17.15 9.58
C PHE A 391 -9.69 18.55 9.44
N TYR A 392 -10.07 19.52 10.30
CA TYR A 392 -9.38 20.82 10.34
C TYR A 392 -7.92 20.67 10.73
N VAL A 393 -7.61 19.87 11.75
CA VAL A 393 -6.24 19.61 12.20
C VAL A 393 -5.44 18.96 11.06
N SER A 394 -5.98 17.94 10.41
CA SER A 394 -5.34 17.27 9.29
C SER A 394 -5.09 18.22 8.10
N ALA A 395 -6.07 19.08 7.75
CA ALA A 395 -5.92 20.06 6.69
C ALA A 395 -4.80 21.08 7.02
N GLY A 396 -4.72 21.53 8.28
CA GLY A 396 -3.66 22.41 8.75
C GLY A 396 -2.27 21.77 8.66
N ILE A 397 -2.11 20.54 9.14
CA ILE A 397 -0.86 19.77 9.05
C ILE A 397 -0.44 19.57 7.60
N ALA A 398 -1.38 19.19 6.73
CA ALA A 398 -1.11 19.00 5.31
C ALA A 398 -0.66 20.30 4.62
N SER A 399 -1.28 21.44 4.95
CA SER A 399 -0.89 22.75 4.41
C SER A 399 0.53 23.13 4.82
N VAL A 400 0.89 22.94 6.10
CA VAL A 400 2.26 23.19 6.59
C VAL A 400 3.26 22.26 5.89
N SER A 401 2.92 20.99 5.75
CA SER A 401 3.78 20.01 5.07
C SER A 401 3.95 20.34 3.57
N ALA A 402 2.90 20.81 2.89
CA ALA A 402 2.97 21.27 1.50
C ALA A 402 3.93 22.46 1.35
N ILE A 403 3.83 23.47 2.21
CA ILE A 403 4.72 24.63 2.22
C ILE A 403 6.18 24.20 2.50
N ALA A 404 6.38 23.29 3.44
CA ALA A 404 7.70 22.75 3.74
C ALA A 404 8.29 22.00 2.53
N LEU A 405 7.52 21.20 1.78
CA LEU A 405 7.99 20.55 0.54
C LEU A 405 8.35 21.55 -0.56
N LEU A 406 7.61 22.66 -0.68
CA LEU A 406 7.96 23.72 -1.64
C LEU A 406 9.27 24.44 -1.26
N ALA A 407 9.56 24.55 0.03
CA ALA A 407 10.82 25.12 0.54
C ALA A 407 12.02 24.17 0.36
N TYR A 408 11.77 22.89 0.06
CA TYR A 408 12.85 21.92 -0.16
C TYR A 408 13.66 22.27 -1.41
N ARG A 409 14.91 22.66 -1.19
CA ARG A 409 15.90 22.82 -2.26
C ARG A 409 16.80 21.58 -2.27
N LYS A 410 16.85 20.90 -3.41
CA LYS A 410 17.77 19.77 -3.58
C LYS A 410 19.20 20.27 -3.30
N PRO A 411 19.93 19.69 -2.33
CA PRO A 411 21.33 20.02 -2.15
C PRO A 411 22.06 19.76 -3.48
N SER A 412 22.77 20.75 -3.99
CA SER A 412 23.70 20.51 -5.10
C SER A 412 24.70 19.48 -4.60
N LEU A 413 24.72 18.29 -5.20
CA LEU A 413 25.80 17.34 -5.03
C LEU A 413 27.04 18.09 -5.54
N SER A 414 27.81 18.71 -4.62
CA SER A 414 29.12 19.22 -4.93
C SER A 414 29.95 18.03 -5.38
N ALA A 415 30.34 18.05 -6.65
CA ALA A 415 31.36 17.16 -7.16
C ALA A 415 32.59 17.31 -6.26
N GLY A 416 32.85 16.31 -5.43
CA GLY A 416 34.07 16.08 -4.69
C GLY A 416 34.80 14.90 -5.29
#